data_e12aab0a6b88f3446f9c4c08b4e3a43c
#
_entry.id   e12aab0a6b88f3446f9c4c08b4e3a43c
#
_cell.length_a   1.000
_cell.length_b   1.000
_cell.length_c   1.000
_cell.angle_alpha   90.00
_cell.angle_beta   90.00
_cell.angle_gamma   90.00
#
_symmetry.space_group_name_H-M   'P 1'
#
loop_
_entity.id
_entity.type
_entity.pdbx_description
1 polymer ?
#
loop_
_entity_poly.entity_id
_entity_poly.type
_entity_poly.pdbx_seq_one_letter_code
_entity_poly.pdbx_strand_id
1 'polypeptide(L)'
;LPAFKEFFDDYYIMLCVFAARYLKDDEQCKDVAQEALAGYWERREDFDDIYKVKGYLYTVTRNSCLNILRHAKVSQDYQKNYEDELESESAFEDHVIEQETYLLVRKAVGALPVQMRKIIELAMQGKKNAEIAAELSISEGTVHTLKKTAYKKLRDRLQEHFYLLLFWI
;
A
#
# COMPACT_ATOMS: atom_id res chain seq x y z
N LEU A 1 -17.86 6.69 7.32
CA LEU A 1 -16.67 5.85 7.39
C LEU A 1 -16.99 4.47 6.80
N PRO A 2 -16.08 3.81 6.06
CA PRO A 2 -16.30 2.45 5.55
C PRO A 2 -16.56 1.48 6.70
N ALA A 3 -17.19 0.32 6.40
CA ALA A 3 -17.37 -0.72 7.40
C ALA A 3 -15.97 -1.12 7.96
N PHE A 4 -15.86 -1.29 9.28
CA PHE A 4 -14.56 -1.55 9.94
C PHE A 4 -13.78 -2.69 9.29
N LYS A 5 -14.48 -3.77 8.90
CA LYS A 5 -13.83 -4.92 8.24
C LYS A 5 -13.13 -4.52 6.93
N GLU A 6 -13.81 -3.78 6.07
CA GLU A 6 -13.25 -3.33 4.79
C GLU A 6 -12.06 -2.38 5.02
N PHE A 7 -12.22 -1.46 5.97
CA PHE A 7 -11.16 -0.55 6.37
C PHE A 7 -9.95 -1.31 6.95
N PHE A 8 -10.19 -2.28 7.83
CA PHE A 8 -9.16 -3.14 8.41
C PHE A 8 -8.42 -3.91 7.32
N ASP A 9 -9.14 -4.60 6.43
CA ASP A 9 -8.56 -5.42 5.36
C ASP A 9 -7.68 -4.56 4.41
N ASP A 10 -8.09 -3.33 4.15
CA ASP A 10 -7.32 -2.39 3.32
C ASP A 10 -6.05 -1.91 4.01
N TYR A 11 -6.16 -1.44 5.25
CA TYR A 11 -5.06 -0.78 5.93
C TYR A 11 -4.11 -1.73 6.64
N TYR A 12 -4.54 -2.91 7.06
CA TYR A 12 -3.66 -3.88 7.73
C TYR A 12 -2.43 -4.22 6.88
N ILE A 13 -2.66 -4.62 5.63
CA ILE A 13 -1.55 -4.96 4.72
C ILE A 13 -0.67 -3.72 4.44
N MET A 14 -1.30 -2.56 4.27
CA MET A 14 -0.59 -1.31 4.00
C MET A 14 0.33 -0.91 5.15
N LEU A 15 -0.16 -1.01 6.39
CA LEU A 15 0.63 -0.71 7.59
C LEU A 15 1.74 -1.75 7.81
N CYS A 16 1.52 -3.04 7.50
CA CYS A 16 2.58 -4.04 7.51
C CYS A 16 3.71 -3.68 6.52
N VAL A 17 3.35 -3.32 5.28
CA VAL A 17 4.33 -2.91 4.26
C VAL A 17 5.04 -1.62 4.67
N PHE A 18 4.32 -0.68 5.26
CA PHE A 18 4.91 0.56 5.79
C PHE A 18 5.89 0.26 6.95
N ALA A 19 5.49 -0.59 7.91
CA ALA A 19 6.35 -1.00 9.02
C ALA A 19 7.62 -1.75 8.58
N ALA A 20 7.54 -2.54 7.48
CA ALA A 20 8.68 -3.26 6.92
C ALA A 20 9.81 -2.37 6.38
N ARG A 21 9.58 -1.06 6.25
CA ARG A 21 10.64 -0.08 5.95
C ARG A 21 11.55 0.18 7.15
N TYR A 22 11.02 0.00 8.35
CA TYR A 22 11.71 0.23 9.62
C TYR A 22 12.19 -1.07 10.27
N LEU A 23 11.37 -2.11 10.19
CA LEU A 23 11.59 -3.40 10.87
C LEU A 23 11.88 -4.50 9.84
N LYS A 24 12.81 -5.41 10.20
CA LYS A 24 13.17 -6.57 9.35
C LYS A 24 12.35 -7.81 9.69
N ASP A 25 11.67 -7.81 10.82
CA ASP A 25 10.89 -8.93 11.32
C ASP A 25 9.43 -8.77 10.94
N ASP A 26 8.91 -9.71 10.14
CA ASP A 26 7.54 -9.68 9.63
C ASP A 26 6.49 -9.78 10.75
N GLU A 27 6.78 -10.50 11.84
CA GLU A 27 5.85 -10.62 12.97
C GLU A 27 5.74 -9.29 13.71
N GLN A 28 6.87 -8.61 13.94
CA GLN A 28 6.85 -7.26 14.53
C GLN A 28 6.09 -6.26 13.63
N CYS A 29 6.22 -6.36 12.31
CA CYS A 29 5.44 -5.51 11.38
C CYS A 29 3.94 -5.75 11.52
N LYS A 30 3.53 -7.02 11.65
CA LYS A 30 2.12 -7.40 11.85
C LYS A 30 1.58 -6.91 13.20
N ASP A 31 2.35 -7.08 14.26
CA ASP A 31 1.98 -6.64 15.61
C ASP A 31 1.76 -5.13 15.65
N VAL A 32 2.71 -4.35 15.11
CA VAL A 32 2.59 -2.89 15.05
C VAL A 32 1.37 -2.46 14.23
N ALA A 33 1.11 -3.11 13.10
CA ALA A 33 -0.05 -2.80 12.27
C ALA A 33 -1.38 -3.11 12.98
N GLN A 34 -1.45 -4.24 13.71
CA GLN A 34 -2.62 -4.62 14.50
C GLN A 34 -2.85 -3.65 15.66
N GLU A 35 -1.80 -3.28 16.39
CA GLU A 35 -1.86 -2.33 17.50
C GLU A 35 -2.36 -0.95 17.04
N ALA A 36 -1.85 -0.45 15.91
CA ALA A 36 -2.32 0.81 15.34
C ALA A 36 -3.81 0.79 14.98
N LEU A 37 -4.28 -0.31 14.36
CA LEU A 37 -5.69 -0.47 14.00
C LEU A 37 -6.59 -0.68 15.22
N ALA A 38 -6.14 -1.42 16.23
CA ALA A 38 -6.85 -1.57 17.50
C ALA A 38 -7.00 -0.22 18.22
N GLY A 39 -5.91 0.55 18.33
CA GLY A 39 -5.94 1.88 18.92
C GLY A 39 -6.86 2.87 18.18
N TYR A 40 -6.91 2.78 16.83
CA TYR A 40 -7.90 3.52 16.07
C TYR A 40 -9.33 3.08 16.43
N TRP A 41 -9.59 1.77 16.48
CA TRP A 41 -10.94 1.26 16.75
C TRP A 41 -11.47 1.69 18.12
N GLU A 42 -10.62 1.68 19.14
CA GLU A 42 -10.97 2.13 20.50
C GLU A 42 -11.33 3.63 20.54
N ARG A 43 -10.69 4.42 19.68
CA ARG A 43 -10.85 5.88 19.61
C ARG A 43 -11.59 6.36 18.37
N ARG A 44 -12.31 5.48 17.67
CA ARG A 44 -12.96 5.79 16.39
C ARG A 44 -13.93 6.97 16.45
N GLU A 45 -14.52 7.23 17.61
CA GLU A 45 -15.45 8.35 17.81
C GLU A 45 -14.76 9.71 17.89
N ASP A 46 -13.44 9.72 18.13
CA ASP A 46 -12.63 10.95 18.15
C ASP A 46 -12.34 11.46 16.72
N PHE A 47 -12.61 10.65 15.70
CA PHE A 47 -12.28 10.95 14.32
C PHE A 47 -13.53 11.28 13.50
N ASP A 48 -13.58 12.49 13.00
CA ASP A 48 -14.65 13.02 12.12
C ASP A 48 -14.30 12.92 10.63
N ASP A 49 -13.02 12.68 10.32
CA ASP A 49 -12.47 12.70 8.96
C ASP A 49 -11.51 11.53 8.71
N ILE A 50 -11.62 10.93 7.52
CA ILE A 50 -10.77 9.82 7.08
C ILE A 50 -9.29 10.22 6.97
N TYR A 51 -8.98 11.47 6.64
CA TYR A 51 -7.59 11.94 6.56
C TYR A 51 -6.93 11.98 7.93
N LYS A 52 -7.68 12.34 8.99
CA LYS A 52 -7.20 12.30 10.37
C LYS A 52 -6.94 10.85 10.81
N VAL A 53 -7.81 9.90 10.43
CA VAL A 53 -7.61 8.48 10.69
C VAL A 53 -6.32 7.98 10.04
N LYS A 54 -6.10 8.30 8.77
CA LYS A 54 -4.89 7.93 8.04
C LYS A 54 -3.64 8.51 8.70
N GLY A 55 -3.63 9.80 8.98
CA GLY A 55 -2.54 10.48 9.68
C GLY A 55 -2.22 9.81 11.02
N TYR A 56 -3.24 9.47 11.82
CA TYR A 56 -3.08 8.73 13.06
C TYR A 56 -2.43 7.37 12.85
N LEU A 57 -2.95 6.56 11.92
CA LEU A 57 -2.46 5.20 11.68
C LEU A 57 -0.97 5.20 11.28
N TYR A 58 -0.58 6.02 10.30
CA TYR A 58 0.82 6.08 9.86
C TYR A 58 1.75 6.62 10.95
N THR A 59 1.31 7.65 11.70
CA THR A 59 2.09 8.23 12.79
C THR A 59 2.29 7.23 13.93
N VAL A 60 1.25 6.53 14.36
CA VAL A 60 1.34 5.51 15.42
C VAL A 60 2.24 4.36 14.97
N THR A 61 2.06 3.85 13.75
CA THR A 61 2.89 2.77 13.18
C THR A 61 4.36 3.18 13.15
N ARG A 62 4.69 4.38 12.63
CA ARG A 62 6.07 4.90 12.65
C ARG A 62 6.63 4.96 14.07
N ASN A 63 5.90 5.56 14.99
CA ASN A 63 6.36 5.73 16.38
C ASN A 63 6.60 4.38 17.07
N SER A 64 5.73 3.40 16.87
CA SER A 64 5.90 2.03 17.41
C SER A 64 7.15 1.37 16.82
N CYS A 65 7.38 1.46 15.50
CA CYS A 65 8.59 0.95 14.87
C CYS A 65 9.85 1.61 15.45
N LEU A 66 9.87 2.94 15.57
CA LEU A 66 11.02 3.67 16.13
C LEU A 66 11.27 3.30 17.61
N ASN A 67 10.23 3.05 18.39
CA ASN A 67 10.36 2.60 19.77
C ASN A 67 10.99 1.20 19.84
N ILE A 68 10.55 0.25 18.99
CA ILE A 68 11.16 -1.09 18.89
C ILE A 68 12.66 -0.97 18.57
N LEU A 69 13.02 -0.14 17.58
CA LEU A 69 14.41 0.07 17.21
C LEU A 69 15.25 0.69 18.34
N ARG A 70 14.70 1.65 19.09
CA ARG A 70 15.38 2.23 20.27
C ARG A 70 15.61 1.19 21.36
N HIS A 71 14.63 0.34 21.65
CA HIS A 71 14.79 -0.72 22.64
C HIS A 71 15.79 -1.79 22.21
N ALA A 72 15.82 -2.16 20.95
CA ALA A 72 16.81 -3.09 20.40
C ALA A 72 18.24 -2.54 20.49
N LYS A 73 18.44 -1.22 20.37
CA LYS A 73 19.75 -0.56 20.51
C LYS A 73 20.27 -0.57 21.95
N VAL A 74 19.40 -0.39 22.93
CA VAL A 74 19.80 -0.39 24.35
C VAL A 74 20.34 -1.75 24.78
N SER A 75 19.94 -2.84 24.07
CA SER A 75 20.41 -4.21 24.33
C SER A 75 21.68 -4.60 23.56
N GLN A 76 22.14 -3.81 22.61
CA GLN A 76 23.37 -4.06 21.84
C GLN A 76 24.21 -2.78 21.81
N ASP A 77 25.42 -2.87 22.35
CA ASP A 77 26.44 -1.79 22.46
C ASP A 77 26.97 -1.35 21.06
N TYR A 78 26.08 -0.82 20.20
CA TYR A 78 26.39 -0.27 18.88
C TYR A 78 26.02 1.20 18.79
N GLN A 79 26.81 2.01 19.45
CA GLN A 79 26.87 3.46 19.25
C GLN A 79 27.65 3.76 17.96
N LYS A 80 26.98 3.90 16.81
CA LYS A 80 27.34 4.81 15.71
C LYS A 80 26.42 4.56 14.52
N ASN A 81 25.89 5.61 13.94
CA ASN A 81 25.25 5.76 12.61
C ASN A 81 23.74 5.62 12.47
N TYR A 82 22.95 5.67 13.53
CA TYR A 82 21.49 5.62 13.37
C TYR A 82 20.76 6.95 13.68
N GLU A 83 21.48 7.99 14.13
CA GLU A 83 20.88 9.31 14.28
C GLU A 83 20.63 9.99 12.91
N ASP A 84 21.39 9.58 11.87
CA ASP A 84 21.20 10.07 10.49
C ASP A 84 20.11 9.32 9.70
N GLU A 85 19.57 8.21 10.23
CA GLU A 85 18.47 7.44 9.64
C GLU A 85 17.10 7.71 10.31
N LEU A 86 17.00 8.69 11.19
CA LEU A 86 15.69 9.22 11.55
C LEU A 86 15.11 9.88 10.29
N GLU A 87 14.19 9.13 9.66
CA GLU A 87 13.46 9.59 8.50
C GLU A 87 13.03 11.06 8.69
N SER A 88 13.45 11.92 7.78
CA SER A 88 13.00 13.31 7.78
C SER A 88 11.48 13.35 7.67
N GLU A 89 10.85 14.42 8.15
CA GLU A 89 9.39 14.59 7.99
C GLU A 89 8.98 14.49 6.52
N SER A 90 9.78 15.05 5.60
CA SER A 90 9.56 14.94 4.15
C SER A 90 9.61 13.49 3.66
N ALA A 91 10.56 12.68 4.11
CA ALA A 91 10.63 11.26 3.73
C ALA A 91 9.45 10.45 4.29
N PHE A 92 9.00 10.77 5.49
CA PHE A 92 7.78 10.17 6.05
C PHE A 92 6.53 10.51 5.22
N GLU A 93 6.36 11.79 4.86
CA GLU A 93 5.24 12.22 3.99
C GLU A 93 5.29 11.53 2.63
N ASP A 94 6.46 11.44 1.99
CA ASP A 94 6.66 10.76 0.70
C ASP A 94 6.27 9.27 0.81
N HIS A 95 6.63 8.60 1.90
CA HIS A 95 6.25 7.21 2.14
C HIS A 95 4.75 7.03 2.35
N VAL A 96 4.09 7.93 3.06
CA VAL A 96 2.63 7.90 3.22
C VAL A 96 1.94 8.09 1.86
N ILE A 97 2.39 9.05 1.06
CA ILE A 97 1.86 9.30 -0.28
C ILE A 97 2.01 8.07 -1.17
N GLU A 98 3.18 7.42 -1.14
CA GLU A 98 3.44 6.20 -1.91
C GLU A 98 2.47 5.07 -1.52
N GLN A 99 2.25 4.84 -0.23
CA GLN A 99 1.35 3.81 0.26
C GLN A 99 -0.11 4.08 -0.11
N GLU A 100 -0.57 5.31 0.09
CA GLU A 100 -1.94 5.70 -0.28
C GLU A 100 -2.17 5.60 -1.80
N THR A 101 -1.16 5.96 -2.60
CA THR A 101 -1.16 5.80 -4.05
C THR A 101 -1.30 4.32 -4.45
N TYR A 102 -0.51 3.45 -3.82
CA TYR A 102 -0.62 2.01 -4.07
C TYR A 102 -2.02 1.47 -3.76
N LEU A 103 -2.59 1.86 -2.62
CA LEU A 103 -3.95 1.45 -2.25
C LEU A 103 -4.99 1.92 -3.28
N LEU A 104 -4.87 3.16 -3.76
CA LEU A 104 -5.76 3.73 -4.76
C LEU A 104 -5.72 2.91 -6.06
N VAL A 105 -4.51 2.61 -6.56
CA VAL A 105 -4.31 1.80 -7.77
C VAL A 105 -4.83 0.39 -7.57
N ARG A 106 -4.50 -0.26 -6.45
CA ARG A 106 -4.95 -1.61 -6.10
C ARG A 106 -6.49 -1.71 -6.10
N LYS A 107 -7.17 -0.74 -5.48
CA LYS A 107 -8.65 -0.69 -5.47
C LYS A 107 -9.23 -0.50 -6.86
N ALA A 108 -8.64 0.38 -7.66
CA ALA A 108 -9.09 0.61 -9.03
C ALA A 108 -8.94 -0.65 -9.90
N VAL A 109 -7.80 -1.35 -9.81
CA VAL A 109 -7.55 -2.62 -10.51
C VAL A 109 -8.48 -3.72 -9.99
N GLY A 110 -8.64 -3.84 -8.66
CA GLY A 110 -9.52 -4.82 -8.02
C GLY A 110 -10.99 -4.71 -8.46
N ALA A 111 -11.43 -3.51 -8.82
CA ALA A 111 -12.78 -3.25 -9.29
C ALA A 111 -12.99 -3.48 -10.79
N LEU A 112 -11.97 -3.90 -11.53
CA LEU A 112 -12.12 -4.33 -12.94
C LEU A 112 -12.83 -5.69 -13.03
N PRO A 113 -13.54 -5.97 -14.15
CA PRO A 113 -13.99 -7.33 -14.45
C PRO A 113 -12.81 -8.32 -14.39
N VAL A 114 -13.09 -9.55 -13.93
CA VAL A 114 -12.06 -10.55 -13.59
C VAL A 114 -11.02 -10.74 -14.70
N GLN A 115 -11.45 -10.86 -15.95
CA GLN A 115 -10.53 -11.08 -17.08
C GLN A 115 -9.64 -9.86 -17.36
N MET A 116 -10.21 -8.65 -17.28
CA MET A 116 -9.45 -7.41 -17.45
C MET A 116 -8.44 -7.23 -16.31
N ARG A 117 -8.84 -7.55 -15.07
CA ARG A 117 -7.98 -7.49 -13.89
C ARG A 117 -6.76 -8.38 -14.06
N LYS A 118 -6.96 -9.67 -14.42
CA LYS A 118 -5.86 -10.61 -14.67
C LYS A 118 -4.89 -10.10 -15.73
N ILE A 119 -5.39 -9.52 -16.82
CA ILE A 119 -4.56 -8.95 -17.89
C ILE A 119 -3.72 -7.79 -17.34
N ILE A 120 -4.29 -6.89 -16.55
CA ILE A 120 -3.58 -5.75 -15.98
C ILE A 120 -2.54 -6.23 -14.94
N GLU A 121 -2.89 -7.18 -14.06
CA GLU A 121 -1.97 -7.76 -13.08
C GLU A 121 -0.74 -8.40 -13.75
N LEU A 122 -0.94 -9.16 -14.83
CA LEU A 122 0.15 -9.75 -15.60
C LEU A 122 1.00 -8.70 -16.34
N ALA A 123 0.36 -7.64 -16.85
CA ALA A 123 1.08 -6.52 -17.46
C ALA A 123 1.94 -5.75 -16.44
N MET A 124 1.44 -5.57 -15.20
CA MET A 124 2.21 -4.96 -14.11
C MET A 124 3.41 -5.82 -13.67
N GLN A 125 3.37 -7.13 -13.91
CA GLN A 125 4.52 -8.03 -13.74
C GLN A 125 5.53 -7.96 -14.91
N GLY A 126 5.32 -7.06 -15.88
CA GLY A 126 6.18 -6.88 -17.04
C GLY A 126 5.94 -7.85 -18.20
N LYS A 127 4.87 -8.67 -18.16
CA LYS A 127 4.56 -9.62 -19.24
C LYS A 127 4.09 -8.91 -20.51
N LYS A 128 4.58 -9.38 -21.64
CA LYS A 128 4.16 -8.91 -22.98
C LYS A 128 2.81 -9.52 -23.36
N ASN A 129 2.11 -8.88 -24.31
CA ASN A 129 0.78 -9.34 -24.73
C ASN A 129 0.75 -10.80 -25.21
N ALA A 130 1.79 -11.27 -25.90
CA ALA A 130 1.92 -12.67 -26.32
C ALA A 130 1.99 -13.65 -25.13
N GLU A 131 2.72 -13.30 -24.08
CA GLU A 131 2.84 -14.11 -22.86
C GLU A 131 1.54 -14.15 -22.08
N ILE A 132 0.86 -13.00 -21.97
CA ILE A 132 -0.47 -12.89 -21.34
C ILE A 132 -1.50 -13.73 -22.12
N ALA A 133 -1.47 -13.65 -23.45
CA ALA A 133 -2.36 -14.41 -24.32
C ALA A 133 -2.19 -15.93 -24.13
N ALA A 134 -0.92 -16.40 -24.08
CA ALA A 134 -0.61 -17.79 -23.84
C ALA A 134 -1.09 -18.25 -22.46
N GLU A 135 -0.82 -17.48 -21.41
CA GLU A 135 -1.16 -17.82 -20.02
C GLU A 135 -2.68 -17.87 -19.78
N LEU A 136 -3.41 -16.94 -20.39
CA LEU A 136 -4.87 -16.88 -20.26
C LEU A 136 -5.62 -17.70 -21.30
N SER A 137 -4.92 -18.39 -22.23
CA SER A 137 -5.49 -19.17 -23.33
C SER A 137 -6.46 -18.36 -24.20
N ILE A 138 -6.07 -17.12 -24.56
CA ILE A 138 -6.83 -16.21 -25.44
C ILE A 138 -5.94 -15.66 -26.54
N SER A 139 -6.52 -15.01 -27.57
CA SER A 139 -5.73 -14.39 -28.63
C SER A 139 -5.04 -13.09 -28.17
N GLU A 140 -3.90 -12.76 -28.76
CA GLU A 140 -3.24 -11.46 -28.51
C GLU A 140 -4.15 -10.26 -28.85
N GLY A 141 -4.98 -10.38 -29.89
CA GLY A 141 -5.98 -9.38 -30.26
C GLY A 141 -7.00 -9.15 -29.14
N THR A 142 -7.41 -10.24 -28.47
CA THR A 142 -8.29 -10.18 -27.29
C THR A 142 -7.58 -9.48 -26.13
N VAL A 143 -6.32 -9.83 -25.85
CA VAL A 143 -5.51 -9.15 -24.81
C VAL A 143 -5.43 -7.66 -25.09
N HIS A 144 -5.10 -7.26 -26.33
CA HIS A 144 -4.98 -5.86 -26.73
C HIS A 144 -6.29 -5.09 -26.50
N THR A 145 -7.42 -5.67 -26.93
CA THR A 145 -8.74 -5.03 -26.80
C THR A 145 -9.17 -4.88 -25.34
N LEU A 146 -9.01 -5.95 -24.54
CA LEU A 146 -9.35 -5.93 -23.11
C LEU A 146 -8.42 -5.00 -22.32
N LYS A 147 -7.13 -4.99 -22.63
CA LYS A 147 -6.15 -4.08 -22.04
C LYS A 147 -6.51 -2.61 -22.31
N LYS A 148 -6.82 -2.26 -23.55
CA LYS A 148 -7.29 -0.91 -23.93
C LYS A 148 -8.56 -0.51 -23.17
N THR A 149 -9.52 -1.41 -23.06
CA THR A 149 -10.77 -1.17 -22.32
C THR A 149 -10.52 -1.02 -20.81
N ALA A 150 -9.63 -1.86 -20.26
CA ALA A 150 -9.22 -1.78 -18.85
C ALA A 150 -8.57 -0.43 -18.53
N TYR A 151 -7.64 0.04 -19.38
CA TYR A 151 -7.01 1.36 -19.19
C TYR A 151 -8.02 2.51 -19.26
N LYS A 152 -9.02 2.43 -20.15
CA LYS A 152 -10.09 3.43 -20.17
C LYS A 152 -10.84 3.44 -18.83
N LYS A 153 -11.25 2.28 -18.32
CA LYS A 153 -11.95 2.17 -17.02
C LYS A 153 -11.08 2.65 -15.84
N LEU A 154 -9.79 2.35 -15.86
CA LEU A 154 -8.86 2.83 -14.85
C LEU A 154 -8.68 4.34 -14.91
N ARG A 155 -8.58 4.93 -16.11
CA ARG A 155 -8.53 6.38 -16.29
C ARG A 155 -9.76 7.06 -15.73
N ASP A 156 -10.95 6.54 -16.05
CA ASP A 156 -12.22 7.10 -15.59
C ASP A 156 -12.35 7.03 -14.06
N ARG A 157 -11.75 6.01 -13.41
CA ARG A 157 -11.75 5.86 -11.94
C ARG A 157 -10.69 6.68 -11.23
N LEU A 158 -9.48 6.70 -11.77
CA LEU A 158 -8.35 7.38 -11.16
C LEU A 158 -8.32 8.87 -11.51
N GLN A 159 -9.04 9.28 -12.56
CA GLN A 159 -9.13 10.67 -13.02
C GLN A 159 -7.74 11.33 -13.11
N GLU A 160 -7.51 12.38 -12.33
CA GLU A 160 -6.23 13.10 -12.27
C GLU A 160 -5.06 12.25 -11.72
N HIS A 161 -5.35 11.13 -11.02
CA HIS A 161 -4.32 10.22 -10.49
C HIS A 161 -3.92 9.12 -11.48
N PHE A 162 -4.46 9.11 -12.71
CA PHE A 162 -4.17 8.06 -13.71
C PHE A 162 -2.68 7.97 -14.08
N TYR A 163 -1.93 9.08 -14.02
CA TYR A 163 -0.49 9.10 -14.27
C TYR A 163 0.29 8.17 -13.32
N LEU A 164 -0.24 7.89 -12.15
CA LEU A 164 0.40 6.98 -11.17
C LEU A 164 0.54 5.55 -11.70
N LEU A 165 -0.36 5.11 -12.59
CA LEU A 165 -0.26 3.80 -13.25
C LEU A 165 0.96 3.71 -14.17
N LEU A 166 1.45 4.83 -14.71
CA LEU A 166 2.59 4.83 -15.63
C LEU A 166 3.91 4.46 -14.95
N PHE A 167 3.99 4.58 -13.63
CA PHE A 167 5.14 4.16 -12.84
C PHE A 167 5.13 2.66 -12.49
N TRP A 168 4.00 1.96 -12.73
CA TRP A 168 3.80 0.56 -12.33
C TRP A 168 3.72 -0.40 -13.53
N ILE A 169 3.70 0.10 -14.76
CA ILE A 169 3.61 -0.65 -16.02
C ILE A 169 4.77 -0.29 -16.93
#